data_cdbb4f4a4257cc161632a8488b1fb80a
#
_entry.id   cdbb4f4a4257cc161632a8488b1fb80a
#
_cell.length_a   1.000
_cell.length_b   1.000
_cell.length_c   1.000
_cell.angle_alpha   90.00
_cell.angle_beta   90.00
_cell.angle_gamma   90.00
#
_symmetry.space_group_name_H-M   'P 1'
#
loop_
_entity.id
_entity.type
_entity.pdbx_description
1 polymer ?
#
loop_
_entity_poly.entity_id
_entity_poly.type
_entity_poly.pdbx_seq_one_letter_code
_entity_poly.pdbx_strand_id
1 'polypeptide(L)'
;MRVLEGQGVTKWFGGRKAVDNVDFDVEQGEILGLIGPNGAGKTTLFNLISGAIPLDSGTITYEGRKISGLKPFTICHMGLGRTFQTAKNFPDLTVCQNVLMGATFGKKRIPEKEAEEITRSVLDFVGLADYAEKSMKDITLAFQKRVEVARAMATRPKLLMLDEMMAGLNPTEVGEAMELVSRIRDSGVTIVMIEHVMKAIMSMCDRILVLHHGQKIAEGTPEEIAASPVVIEVYLGE
;
A
#
# COMPACT_ATOMS: atom_id res chain seq x y z
N MET A 1 -18.17 6.70 0.50
CA MET A 1 -18.31 6.10 1.88
C MET A 1 -16.92 5.87 2.42
N ARG A 2 -16.63 6.37 3.65
CA ARG A 2 -15.31 6.20 4.28
C ARG A 2 -15.10 4.74 4.67
N VAL A 3 -13.98 4.16 4.22
CA VAL A 3 -13.62 2.77 4.54
C VAL A 3 -12.48 2.67 5.55
N LEU A 4 -11.60 3.68 5.61
CA LEU A 4 -10.51 3.78 6.58
C LEU A 4 -10.49 5.19 7.16
N GLU A 5 -10.37 5.32 8.47
CA GLU A 5 -10.29 6.62 9.15
C GLU A 5 -9.25 6.57 10.27
N GLY A 6 -8.48 7.63 10.40
CA GLY A 6 -7.57 7.88 11.51
C GLY A 6 -7.92 9.18 12.21
N GLN A 7 -7.95 9.18 13.53
CA GLN A 7 -8.22 10.35 14.35
C GLN A 7 -7.16 10.50 15.42
N GLY A 8 -6.47 11.65 15.44
CA GLY A 8 -5.42 11.98 16.40
C GLY A 8 -4.27 10.99 16.43
N VAL A 9 -3.97 10.36 15.27
CA VAL A 9 -2.99 9.28 15.15
C VAL A 9 -1.63 9.79 15.52
N THR A 10 -1.02 9.22 16.57
CA THR A 10 0.28 9.66 17.09
C THR A 10 1.18 8.48 17.40
N LYS A 11 2.47 8.61 17.05
CA LYS A 11 3.53 7.65 17.33
C LYS A 11 4.82 8.32 17.75
N TRP A 12 5.36 7.87 18.88
CA TRP A 12 6.67 8.28 19.38
C TRP A 12 7.71 7.19 19.17
N PHE A 13 8.93 7.60 18.86
CA PHE A 13 10.13 6.77 18.96
C PHE A 13 11.16 7.54 19.80
N GLY A 14 11.41 7.05 21.01
CA GLY A 14 12.21 7.79 21.98
C GLY A 14 11.58 9.17 22.26
N GLY A 15 12.34 10.25 22.13
CA GLY A 15 11.88 11.63 22.33
C GLY A 15 11.25 12.30 21.09
N ARG A 16 11.17 11.62 19.92
CA ARG A 16 10.69 12.20 18.67
C ARG A 16 9.32 11.65 18.28
N LYS A 17 8.39 12.55 17.92
CA LYS A 17 7.14 12.17 17.27
C LYS A 17 7.42 11.85 15.81
N ALA A 18 7.18 10.61 15.40
CA ALA A 18 7.28 10.19 14.01
C ALA A 18 5.96 10.38 13.25
N VAL A 19 4.83 10.35 13.97
CA VAL A 19 3.50 10.77 13.52
C VAL A 19 2.90 11.56 14.67
N ASP A 20 2.38 12.76 14.41
CA ASP A 20 1.92 13.71 15.41
C ASP A 20 0.51 14.21 15.09
N ASN A 21 -0.48 13.67 15.79
CA ASN A 21 -1.89 14.08 15.72
C ASN A 21 -2.45 14.13 14.28
N VAL A 22 -2.20 13.08 13.52
CA VAL A 22 -2.63 13.02 12.11
C VAL A 22 -4.06 12.49 12.01
N ASP A 23 -4.95 13.29 11.41
CA ASP A 23 -6.28 12.90 10.99
C ASP A 23 -6.27 12.62 9.49
N PHE A 24 -6.89 11.51 9.08
CA PHE A 24 -7.05 11.13 7.67
C PHE A 24 -8.27 10.25 7.47
N ASP A 25 -8.77 10.22 6.26
CA ASP A 25 -9.79 9.28 5.82
C ASP A 25 -9.53 8.78 4.40
N VAL A 26 -10.09 7.63 4.07
CA VAL A 26 -10.03 7.02 2.74
C VAL A 26 -11.44 6.62 2.32
N GLU A 27 -11.86 7.04 1.14
CA GLU A 27 -13.15 6.69 0.58
C GLU A 27 -13.09 5.37 -0.21
N GLN A 28 -14.23 4.71 -0.32
CA GLN A 28 -14.32 3.47 -1.10
C GLN A 28 -14.07 3.74 -2.58
N GLY A 29 -13.15 2.99 -3.17
CA GLY A 29 -12.84 3.04 -4.61
C GLY A 29 -11.86 4.15 -5.00
N GLU A 30 -11.41 5.01 -4.03
CA GLU A 30 -10.39 6.01 -4.34
C GLU A 30 -8.97 5.45 -4.34
N ILE A 31 -8.07 6.17 -4.98
CA ILE A 31 -6.62 6.08 -4.81
C ILE A 31 -6.17 7.28 -3.99
N LEU A 32 -5.83 7.07 -2.72
CA LEU A 32 -5.21 8.09 -1.86
C LEU A 32 -3.69 8.01 -1.95
N GLY A 33 -3.05 9.08 -2.41
CA GLY A 33 -1.59 9.23 -2.37
C GLY A 33 -1.12 9.75 -1.02
N LEU A 34 -0.09 9.14 -0.44
CA LEU A 34 0.59 9.64 0.75
C LEU A 34 2.01 10.06 0.39
N ILE A 35 2.27 11.36 0.36
CA ILE A 35 3.56 11.94 -0.02
C ILE A 35 4.21 12.73 1.11
N GLY A 36 5.45 13.12 0.90
CA GLY A 36 6.26 13.91 1.83
C GLY A 36 7.73 13.54 1.72
N PRO A 37 8.66 14.35 2.22
CA PRO A 37 10.10 14.08 2.19
C PRO A 37 10.47 12.83 3.00
N ASN A 38 11.75 12.44 2.90
CA ASN A 38 12.28 11.33 3.70
C ASN A 38 12.18 11.66 5.18
N GLY A 39 11.74 10.70 5.99
CA GLY A 39 11.52 10.94 7.42
C GLY A 39 10.24 11.71 7.78
N ALA A 40 9.36 12.01 6.82
CA ALA A 40 8.09 12.70 7.06
C ALA A 40 7.07 11.88 7.90
N GLY A 41 7.28 10.57 8.06
CA GLY A 41 6.37 9.70 8.83
C GLY A 41 5.49 8.76 7.99
N LYS A 42 5.61 8.77 6.66
CA LYS A 42 4.77 7.98 5.74
C LYS A 42 4.77 6.47 6.07
N THR A 43 5.93 5.85 6.08
CA THR A 43 6.08 4.42 6.41
C THR A 43 5.65 4.11 7.84
N THR A 44 5.84 5.05 8.77
CA THR A 44 5.34 4.92 10.14
C THR A 44 3.81 4.87 10.14
N LEU A 45 3.14 5.79 9.44
CA LEU A 45 1.67 5.78 9.31
C LEU A 45 1.15 4.49 8.68
N PHE A 46 1.79 3.98 7.63
CA PHE A 46 1.49 2.68 7.04
C PHE A 46 1.64 1.52 8.03
N ASN A 47 2.70 1.55 8.85
CA ASN A 47 2.92 0.53 9.88
C ASN A 47 1.85 0.58 10.98
N LEU A 48 1.36 1.77 11.34
CA LEU A 48 0.27 1.95 12.30
C LEU A 48 -1.06 1.42 11.74
N ILE A 49 -1.40 1.75 10.50
CA ILE A 49 -2.63 1.29 9.83
C ILE A 49 -2.64 -0.24 9.74
N SER A 50 -1.54 -0.84 9.32
CA SER A 50 -1.43 -2.30 9.16
C SER A 50 -1.24 -3.08 10.47
N GLY A 51 -1.15 -2.38 11.62
CA GLY A 51 -0.93 -3.01 12.94
C GLY A 51 0.47 -3.57 13.15
N ALA A 52 1.44 -3.25 12.25
CA ALA A 52 2.83 -3.68 12.37
C ALA A 52 3.54 -3.05 13.58
N ILE A 53 3.11 -1.86 13.98
CA ILE A 53 3.52 -1.19 15.22
C ILE A 53 2.28 -0.64 15.95
N PRO A 54 2.28 -0.56 17.29
CA PRO A 54 1.17 -0.01 18.04
C PRO A 54 1.16 1.52 17.99
N LEU A 55 -0.05 2.11 18.02
CA LEU A 55 -0.28 3.53 18.29
C LEU A 55 0.11 3.87 19.74
N ASP A 56 0.54 5.12 19.96
CA ASP A 56 0.67 5.67 21.31
C ASP A 56 -0.58 6.49 21.72
N SER A 57 -1.22 7.18 20.75
CA SER A 57 -2.53 7.79 20.96
C SER A 57 -3.33 7.88 19.65
N GLY A 58 -4.61 8.22 19.75
CA GLY A 58 -5.53 8.28 18.64
C GLY A 58 -6.26 6.96 18.36
N THR A 59 -6.97 6.92 17.25
CA THR A 59 -7.76 5.76 16.84
C THR A 59 -7.69 5.58 15.34
N ILE A 60 -7.59 4.33 14.87
CA ILE A 60 -7.78 3.96 13.47
C ILE A 60 -8.96 3.01 13.38
N THR A 61 -9.88 3.28 12.46
CA THR A 61 -11.05 2.45 12.16
C THR A 61 -11.02 2.00 10.71
N TYR A 62 -11.44 0.77 10.46
CA TYR A 62 -11.59 0.20 9.13
C TYR A 62 -12.98 -0.41 9.00
N GLU A 63 -13.76 -0.01 7.97
CA GLU A 63 -15.18 -0.36 7.81
C GLU A 63 -15.99 -0.15 9.11
N GLY A 64 -15.79 0.99 9.79
CA GLY A 64 -16.44 1.35 11.05
C GLY A 64 -15.99 0.56 12.29
N ARG A 65 -15.01 -0.33 12.15
CA ARG A 65 -14.47 -1.15 13.26
C ARG A 65 -13.09 -0.63 13.67
N LYS A 66 -12.87 -0.46 14.96
CA LYS A 66 -11.56 -0.08 15.49
C LYS A 66 -10.54 -1.19 15.21
N ILE A 67 -9.45 -0.82 14.52
CA ILE A 67 -8.33 -1.72 14.20
C ILE A 67 -7.06 -1.39 15.01
N SER A 68 -7.03 -0.25 15.69
CA SER A 68 -5.92 0.14 16.57
C SER A 68 -5.65 -0.94 17.62
N GLY A 69 -4.41 -1.43 17.68
CA GLY A 69 -3.99 -2.49 18.60
C GLY A 69 -4.29 -3.91 18.17
N LEU A 70 -4.94 -4.10 17.00
CA LEU A 70 -5.09 -5.43 16.41
C LEU A 70 -3.77 -5.90 15.79
N LYS A 71 -3.59 -7.21 15.74
CA LYS A 71 -2.42 -7.83 15.08
C LYS A 71 -2.55 -7.75 13.54
N PRO A 72 -1.44 -7.65 12.79
CA PRO A 72 -1.46 -7.51 11.33
C PRO A 72 -2.29 -8.58 10.61
N PHE A 73 -2.20 -9.85 11.02
CA PHE A 73 -2.97 -10.92 10.40
C PHE A 73 -4.50 -10.74 10.60
N THR A 74 -4.91 -10.18 11.74
CA THR A 74 -6.34 -9.90 12.00
C THR A 74 -6.85 -8.80 11.06
N ILE A 75 -6.06 -7.74 10.87
CA ILE A 75 -6.37 -6.65 9.95
C ILE A 75 -6.39 -7.15 8.50
N CYS A 76 -5.43 -8.00 8.13
CA CYS A 76 -5.42 -8.66 6.82
C CYS A 76 -6.69 -9.48 6.59
N HIS A 77 -7.11 -10.29 7.58
CA HIS A 77 -8.35 -11.07 7.51
C HIS A 77 -9.62 -10.22 7.40
N MET A 78 -9.57 -8.96 7.82
CA MET A 78 -10.68 -8.00 7.62
C MET A 78 -10.74 -7.44 6.19
N GLY A 79 -9.69 -7.68 5.37
CA GLY A 79 -9.63 -7.25 3.98
C GLY A 79 -8.70 -6.08 3.71
N LEU A 80 -7.74 -5.79 4.59
CA LEU A 80 -6.69 -4.81 4.35
C LEU A 80 -5.40 -5.53 3.93
N GLY A 81 -5.07 -5.45 2.63
CA GLY A 81 -3.83 -5.98 2.07
C GLY A 81 -2.71 -4.95 2.07
N ARG A 82 -1.45 -5.39 2.10
CA ARG A 82 -0.29 -4.50 2.05
C ARG A 82 0.89 -5.12 1.32
N THR A 83 1.60 -4.31 0.52
CA THR A 83 2.97 -4.58 0.09
C THR A 83 3.98 -3.97 1.08
N PHE A 84 5.26 -4.28 0.94
CA PHE A 84 6.31 -3.77 1.83
C PHE A 84 7.39 -3.08 1.00
N GLN A 85 7.99 -2.02 1.52
CA GLN A 85 9.06 -1.25 0.86
C GLN A 85 10.26 -2.11 0.44
N THR A 86 10.67 -3.05 1.28
CA THR A 86 11.68 -4.05 0.92
C THR A 86 10.98 -5.30 0.44
N ALA A 87 11.30 -5.75 -0.77
CA ALA A 87 10.75 -6.97 -1.34
C ALA A 87 10.91 -8.15 -0.37
N LYS A 88 9.80 -8.50 0.31
CA LYS A 88 9.73 -9.64 1.23
C LYS A 88 9.27 -10.89 0.50
N ASN A 89 9.81 -11.10 -0.70
CA ASN A 89 9.58 -12.32 -1.44
C ASN A 89 10.38 -13.46 -0.81
N PHE A 90 9.86 -14.66 -0.94
CA PHE A 90 10.56 -15.87 -0.54
C PHE A 90 11.46 -16.31 -1.70
N PRO A 91 12.78 -16.07 -1.63
CA PRO A 91 13.66 -16.20 -2.80
C PRO A 91 13.83 -17.65 -3.27
N ASP A 92 13.60 -18.61 -2.39
CA ASP A 92 13.74 -20.05 -2.70
C ASP A 92 12.42 -20.69 -3.18
N LEU A 93 11.34 -19.93 -3.23
CA LEU A 93 10.05 -20.36 -3.76
C LEU A 93 9.86 -19.84 -5.19
N THR A 94 9.00 -20.53 -5.95
CA THR A 94 8.56 -20.06 -7.27
C THR A 94 7.62 -18.86 -7.15
N VAL A 95 7.36 -18.18 -8.27
CA VAL A 95 6.38 -17.09 -8.36
C VAL A 95 5.01 -17.59 -7.89
N CYS A 96 4.55 -18.74 -8.36
CA CYS A 96 3.30 -19.36 -7.97
C CYS A 96 3.24 -19.62 -6.46
N GLN A 97 4.27 -20.23 -5.89
CA GLN A 97 4.34 -20.50 -4.46
C GLN A 97 4.32 -19.23 -3.61
N ASN A 98 4.99 -18.16 -4.05
CA ASN A 98 4.94 -16.85 -3.38
C ASN A 98 3.50 -16.28 -3.32
N VAL A 99 2.75 -16.37 -4.43
CA VAL A 99 1.37 -15.87 -4.49
C VAL A 99 0.42 -16.77 -3.71
N LEU A 100 0.63 -18.10 -3.76
CA LEU A 100 -0.14 -19.09 -3.01
C LEU A 100 -0.11 -18.84 -1.50
N MET A 101 1.01 -18.33 -0.95
CA MET A 101 1.08 -17.92 0.45
C MET A 101 0.04 -16.85 0.79
N GLY A 102 -0.17 -15.87 -0.10
CA GLY A 102 -1.21 -14.85 0.06
C GLY A 102 -2.61 -15.44 0.06
N ALA A 103 -2.92 -16.33 -0.87
CA ALA A 103 -4.20 -17.00 -0.96
C ALA A 103 -4.48 -17.87 0.28
N THR A 104 -3.50 -18.64 0.72
CA THR A 104 -3.64 -19.60 1.83
C THR A 104 -3.84 -18.90 3.18
N PHE A 105 -3.09 -17.82 3.45
CA PHE A 105 -3.05 -17.16 4.76
C PHE A 105 -3.78 -15.82 4.83
N GLY A 106 -4.28 -15.31 3.70
CA GLY A 106 -4.89 -13.97 3.60
C GLY A 106 -6.28 -13.86 4.21
N LYS A 107 -7.03 -14.94 4.29
CA LYS A 107 -8.34 -15.03 4.94
C LYS A 107 -8.38 -16.22 5.89
N LYS A 108 -9.53 -16.42 6.55
CA LYS A 108 -9.75 -17.66 7.31
C LYS A 108 -9.49 -18.85 6.39
N ARG A 109 -8.91 -19.89 6.95
CA ARG A 109 -8.51 -21.15 6.30
C ARG A 109 -9.47 -21.54 5.17
N ILE A 110 -8.97 -21.52 3.94
CA ILE A 110 -9.67 -21.97 2.74
C ILE A 110 -9.14 -23.32 2.29
N PRO A 111 -9.91 -24.13 1.53
CA PRO A 111 -9.41 -25.36 0.91
C PRO A 111 -8.23 -25.06 -0.02
N GLU A 112 -7.29 -26.00 -0.10
CA GLU A 112 -6.11 -25.90 -0.96
C GLU A 112 -6.48 -25.63 -2.43
N LYS A 113 -7.46 -26.35 -2.96
CA LYS A 113 -7.96 -26.16 -4.32
C LYS A 113 -8.46 -24.74 -4.57
N GLU A 114 -9.16 -24.13 -3.60
CA GLU A 114 -9.60 -22.72 -3.71
C GLU A 114 -8.40 -21.77 -3.69
N ALA A 115 -7.38 -22.03 -2.86
CA ALA A 115 -6.16 -21.22 -2.82
C ALA A 115 -5.40 -21.28 -4.16
N GLU A 116 -5.34 -22.46 -4.81
CA GLU A 116 -4.74 -22.61 -6.13
C GLU A 116 -5.52 -21.87 -7.22
N GLU A 117 -6.85 -21.93 -7.20
CA GLU A 117 -7.71 -21.20 -8.15
C GLU A 117 -7.52 -19.70 -8.02
N ILE A 118 -7.49 -19.17 -6.78
CA ILE A 118 -7.19 -17.75 -6.50
C ILE A 118 -5.81 -17.38 -7.04
N THR A 119 -4.81 -18.21 -6.74
CA THR A 119 -3.43 -17.98 -7.18
C THR A 119 -3.34 -17.86 -8.68
N ARG A 120 -3.95 -18.79 -9.42
CA ARG A 120 -3.97 -18.78 -10.88
C ARG A 120 -4.65 -17.52 -11.42
N SER A 121 -5.84 -17.20 -10.91
CA SER A 121 -6.58 -16.01 -11.32
C SER A 121 -5.80 -14.71 -11.06
N VAL A 122 -5.10 -14.63 -9.93
CA VAL A 122 -4.28 -13.45 -9.61
C VAL A 122 -3.04 -13.37 -10.50
N LEU A 123 -2.37 -14.49 -10.78
CA LEU A 123 -1.22 -14.52 -11.69
C LEU A 123 -1.61 -14.08 -13.10
N ASP A 124 -2.76 -14.54 -13.61
CA ASP A 124 -3.33 -14.08 -14.88
C ASP A 124 -3.63 -12.57 -14.83
N PHE A 125 -4.28 -12.11 -13.75
CA PHE A 125 -4.64 -10.71 -13.59
C PHE A 125 -3.43 -9.79 -13.58
N VAL A 126 -2.33 -10.16 -12.91
CA VAL A 126 -1.12 -9.32 -12.85
C VAL A 126 -0.16 -9.58 -14.02
N GLY A 127 -0.48 -10.48 -14.95
CA GLY A 127 0.34 -10.82 -16.13
C GLY A 127 1.62 -11.60 -15.77
N LEU A 128 1.53 -12.52 -14.82
CA LEU A 128 2.63 -13.38 -14.38
C LEU A 128 2.39 -14.88 -14.64
N ALA A 129 1.35 -15.25 -15.39
CA ALA A 129 1.02 -16.65 -15.66
C ALA A 129 2.20 -17.44 -16.25
N ASP A 130 2.88 -16.90 -17.27
CA ASP A 130 4.03 -17.53 -17.94
C ASP A 130 5.28 -17.64 -17.04
N TYR A 131 5.27 -16.97 -15.91
CA TYR A 131 6.37 -16.94 -14.93
C TYR A 131 6.09 -17.79 -13.70
N ALA A 132 4.94 -18.44 -13.62
CA ALA A 132 4.45 -19.14 -12.42
C ALA A 132 5.49 -20.10 -11.81
N GLU A 133 6.17 -20.89 -12.64
CA GLU A 133 7.15 -21.88 -12.20
C GLU A 133 8.60 -21.33 -12.09
N LYS A 134 8.82 -20.07 -12.46
CA LYS A 134 10.16 -19.47 -12.33
C LYS A 134 10.50 -19.19 -10.87
N SER A 135 11.79 -19.35 -10.55
CA SER A 135 12.33 -18.90 -9.26
C SER A 135 12.28 -17.37 -9.17
N MET A 136 12.07 -16.86 -7.96
CA MET A 136 12.16 -15.42 -7.69
C MET A 136 13.53 -14.82 -8.06
N LYS A 137 14.59 -15.63 -8.08
CA LYS A 137 15.95 -15.22 -8.45
C LYS A 137 16.12 -15.01 -9.95
N ASP A 138 15.27 -15.61 -10.77
CA ASP A 138 15.36 -15.64 -12.22
C ASP A 138 14.46 -14.60 -12.92
N ILE A 139 13.79 -13.74 -12.15
CA ILE A 139 12.92 -12.68 -12.65
C ILE A 139 13.46 -11.29 -12.30
N THR A 140 13.12 -10.30 -13.14
CA THR A 140 13.57 -8.90 -12.95
C THR A 140 12.97 -8.25 -11.71
N LEU A 141 13.53 -7.12 -11.28
CA LEU A 141 13.00 -6.34 -10.16
C LEU A 141 11.53 -5.96 -10.38
N ALA A 142 11.17 -5.56 -11.60
CA ALA A 142 9.79 -5.21 -11.95
C ALA A 142 8.83 -6.38 -11.72
N PHE A 143 9.21 -7.58 -12.14
CA PHE A 143 8.41 -8.78 -11.89
C PHE A 143 8.40 -9.17 -10.41
N GLN A 144 9.50 -9.02 -9.67
CA GLN A 144 9.52 -9.26 -8.23
C GLN A 144 8.54 -8.35 -7.48
N LYS A 145 8.49 -7.06 -7.82
CA LYS A 145 7.52 -6.10 -7.27
C LYS A 145 6.08 -6.45 -7.67
N ARG A 146 5.88 -6.91 -8.90
CA ARG A 146 4.57 -7.40 -9.37
C ARG A 146 4.11 -8.65 -8.62
N VAL A 147 5.03 -9.56 -8.24
CA VAL A 147 4.73 -10.71 -7.36
C VAL A 147 4.30 -10.27 -5.96
N GLU A 148 4.88 -9.22 -5.40
CA GLU A 148 4.42 -8.68 -4.12
C GLU A 148 2.99 -8.16 -4.16
N VAL A 149 2.66 -7.43 -5.22
CA VAL A 149 1.28 -6.98 -5.48
C VAL A 149 0.35 -8.19 -5.65
N ALA A 150 0.76 -9.20 -6.44
CA ALA A 150 0.01 -10.43 -6.62
C ALA A 150 -0.26 -11.15 -5.29
N ARG A 151 0.77 -11.29 -4.44
CA ARG A 151 0.62 -11.90 -3.12
C ARG A 151 -0.36 -11.12 -2.23
N ALA A 152 -0.30 -9.79 -2.24
CA ALA A 152 -1.25 -8.96 -1.50
C ALA A 152 -2.67 -9.09 -2.09
N MET A 153 -2.83 -9.10 -3.41
CA MET A 153 -4.12 -9.31 -4.09
C MET A 153 -4.71 -10.70 -3.83
N ALA A 154 -3.88 -11.73 -3.70
CA ALA A 154 -4.33 -13.08 -3.36
C ALA A 154 -5.00 -13.18 -1.98
N THR A 155 -4.78 -12.20 -1.08
CA THR A 155 -5.54 -12.08 0.17
C THR A 155 -6.98 -11.61 -0.06
N ARG A 156 -7.37 -11.28 -1.30
CA ARG A 156 -8.66 -10.68 -1.69
C ARG A 156 -8.99 -9.42 -0.88
N PRO A 157 -8.13 -8.40 -0.93
CA PRO A 157 -8.33 -7.19 -0.15
C PRO A 157 -9.47 -6.33 -0.70
N LYS A 158 -10.14 -5.58 0.18
CA LYS A 158 -11.02 -4.47 -0.18
C LYS A 158 -10.27 -3.14 -0.20
N LEU A 159 -9.19 -3.06 0.59
CA LEU A 159 -8.25 -1.94 0.62
C LEU A 159 -6.83 -2.50 0.50
N LEU A 160 -6.07 -1.97 -0.45
CA LEU A 160 -4.69 -2.34 -0.71
C LEU A 160 -3.75 -1.15 -0.42
N MET A 161 -2.76 -1.38 0.43
CA MET A 161 -1.71 -0.42 0.73
C MET A 161 -0.46 -0.77 -0.07
N LEU A 162 -0.02 0.15 -0.94
CA LEU A 162 1.16 0.00 -1.80
C LEU A 162 2.31 0.88 -1.30
N ASP A 163 3.45 0.27 -0.98
CA ASP A 163 4.62 0.96 -0.40
C ASP A 163 5.78 0.96 -1.41
N GLU A 164 5.96 2.07 -2.13
CA GLU A 164 7.04 2.33 -3.09
C GLU A 164 7.21 1.21 -4.15
N MET A 165 6.11 0.77 -4.74
CA MET A 165 6.15 -0.31 -5.72
C MET A 165 6.85 0.06 -7.04
N MET A 166 6.98 1.36 -7.34
CA MET A 166 7.62 1.85 -8.57
C MET A 166 9.09 2.24 -8.37
N ALA A 167 9.61 2.16 -7.14
CA ALA A 167 11.01 2.50 -6.86
C ALA A 167 11.97 1.56 -7.59
N GLY A 168 12.95 2.14 -8.32
CA GLY A 168 13.98 1.40 -9.07
C GLY A 168 13.51 0.86 -10.43
N LEU A 169 12.30 1.16 -10.87
CA LEU A 169 11.79 0.80 -12.19
C LEU A 169 12.18 1.85 -13.24
N ASN A 170 12.38 1.40 -14.48
CA ASN A 170 12.57 2.29 -15.61
C ASN A 170 11.22 2.92 -16.05
N PRO A 171 11.22 3.97 -16.92
CA PRO A 171 9.98 4.67 -17.31
C PRO A 171 8.90 3.77 -17.94
N THR A 172 9.28 2.75 -18.70
CA THR A 172 8.33 1.79 -19.31
C THR A 172 7.70 0.92 -18.23
N GLU A 173 8.52 0.36 -17.34
CA GLU A 173 8.06 -0.46 -16.21
C GLU A 173 7.18 0.34 -15.23
N VAL A 174 7.48 1.63 -15.03
CA VAL A 174 6.59 2.55 -14.28
C VAL A 174 5.23 2.67 -14.95
N GLY A 175 5.19 2.83 -16.28
CA GLY A 175 3.93 2.86 -17.04
C GLY A 175 3.11 1.58 -16.85
N GLU A 176 3.74 0.42 -16.97
CA GLU A 176 3.08 -0.88 -16.74
C GLU A 176 2.59 -1.05 -15.30
N ALA A 177 3.36 -0.55 -14.32
CA ALA A 177 2.95 -0.57 -12.92
C ALA A 177 1.74 0.33 -12.66
N MET A 178 1.71 1.52 -13.28
CA MET A 178 0.54 2.42 -13.22
C MET A 178 -0.70 1.78 -13.82
N GLU A 179 -0.60 1.13 -14.97
CA GLU A 179 -1.71 0.39 -15.58
C GLU A 179 -2.22 -0.73 -14.66
N LEU A 180 -1.32 -1.46 -14.02
CA LEU A 180 -1.69 -2.50 -13.06
C LEU A 180 -2.46 -1.92 -11.87
N VAL A 181 -2.00 -0.81 -11.28
CA VAL A 181 -2.68 -0.13 -10.17
C VAL A 181 -4.07 0.34 -10.59
N SER A 182 -4.21 0.92 -11.79
CA SER A 182 -5.51 1.33 -12.34
C SER A 182 -6.47 0.14 -12.47
N ARG A 183 -6.01 -0.98 -13.01
CA ARG A 183 -6.81 -2.21 -13.11
C ARG A 183 -7.23 -2.76 -11.75
N ILE A 184 -6.37 -2.66 -10.73
CA ILE A 184 -6.70 -3.06 -9.35
C ILE A 184 -7.82 -2.18 -8.81
N ARG A 185 -7.73 -0.85 -8.96
CA ARG A 185 -8.81 0.07 -8.58
C ARG A 185 -10.11 -0.26 -9.31
N ASP A 186 -10.05 -0.46 -10.62
CA ASP A 186 -11.21 -0.74 -11.47
C ASP A 186 -11.87 -2.09 -11.15
N SER A 187 -11.14 -3.01 -10.48
CA SER A 187 -11.72 -4.23 -9.91
C SER A 187 -12.48 -3.99 -8.59
N GLY A 188 -12.57 -2.74 -8.11
CA GLY A 188 -13.31 -2.35 -6.91
C GLY A 188 -12.46 -2.30 -5.63
N VAL A 189 -11.14 -2.39 -5.73
CA VAL A 189 -10.22 -2.30 -4.59
C VAL A 189 -9.86 -0.84 -4.33
N THR A 190 -10.05 -0.38 -3.10
CA THR A 190 -9.57 0.92 -2.62
C THR A 190 -8.06 0.89 -2.45
N ILE A 191 -7.35 1.96 -2.80
CA ILE A 191 -5.88 1.97 -2.76
C ILE A 191 -5.38 3.14 -1.90
N VAL A 192 -4.40 2.86 -1.05
CA VAL A 192 -3.55 3.88 -0.42
C VAL A 192 -2.12 3.61 -0.86
N MET A 193 -1.45 4.61 -1.43
CA MET A 193 -0.10 4.39 -1.95
C MET A 193 0.91 5.42 -1.46
N ILE A 194 2.11 4.95 -1.12
CA ILE A 194 3.30 5.79 -0.95
C ILE A 194 4.14 5.65 -2.21
N GLU A 195 4.46 6.76 -2.85
CA GLU A 195 5.33 6.78 -4.01
C GLU A 195 6.20 8.03 -4.05
N HIS A 196 7.36 7.92 -4.70
CA HIS A 196 8.25 9.03 -4.98
C HIS A 196 8.22 9.45 -6.47
N VAL A 197 7.59 8.66 -7.32
CA VAL A 197 7.40 8.95 -8.74
C VAL A 197 6.23 9.94 -8.87
N MET A 198 6.54 11.25 -8.86
CA MET A 198 5.52 12.30 -8.88
C MET A 198 4.55 12.17 -10.05
N LYS A 199 5.02 11.73 -11.23
CA LYS A 199 4.15 11.46 -12.38
C LYS A 199 3.04 10.45 -12.04
N ALA A 200 3.36 9.39 -11.32
CA ALA A 200 2.37 8.38 -10.91
C ALA A 200 1.36 8.97 -9.92
N ILE A 201 1.84 9.65 -8.87
CA ILE A 201 0.99 10.30 -7.86
C ILE A 201 0.03 11.29 -8.51
N MET A 202 0.55 12.21 -9.32
CA MET A 202 -0.25 13.29 -9.93
C MET A 202 -1.27 12.80 -10.96
N SER A 203 -1.03 11.65 -11.61
CA SER A 203 -1.92 11.14 -12.66
C SER A 203 -2.89 10.05 -12.20
N MET A 204 -2.66 9.44 -11.05
CA MET A 204 -3.44 8.27 -10.60
C MET A 204 -4.26 8.52 -9.35
N CYS A 205 -3.79 9.43 -8.46
CA CYS A 205 -4.47 9.67 -7.19
C CYS A 205 -5.67 10.58 -7.39
N ASP A 206 -6.78 10.22 -6.75
CA ASP A 206 -7.96 11.07 -6.65
C ASP A 206 -7.73 12.18 -5.62
N ARG A 207 -6.97 11.85 -4.56
CA ARG A 207 -6.63 12.75 -3.46
C ARG A 207 -5.22 12.44 -2.95
N ILE A 208 -4.54 13.46 -2.44
CA ILE A 208 -3.17 13.36 -1.92
C ILE A 208 -3.15 13.95 -0.52
N LEU A 209 -2.55 13.19 0.42
CA LEU A 209 -2.23 13.63 1.76
C LEU A 209 -0.72 13.85 1.88
N VAL A 210 -0.32 15.04 2.33
CA VAL A 210 1.08 15.43 2.45
C VAL A 210 1.51 15.43 3.92
N LEU A 211 2.52 14.62 4.24
CA LEU A 211 3.15 14.61 5.56
C LEU A 211 4.48 15.36 5.54
N HIS A 212 4.74 16.12 6.61
CA HIS A 212 6.03 16.72 6.90
C HIS A 212 6.29 16.70 8.41
N HIS A 213 7.46 16.22 8.83
CA HIS A 213 7.85 16.07 10.25
C HIS A 213 6.78 15.40 11.13
N GLY A 214 6.10 14.38 10.58
CA GLY A 214 5.06 13.63 11.28
C GLY A 214 3.68 14.27 11.28
N GLN A 215 3.50 15.45 10.71
CA GLN A 215 2.24 16.18 10.67
C GLN A 215 1.65 16.23 9.26
N LYS A 216 0.33 16.26 9.16
CA LYS A 216 -0.38 16.55 7.91
C LYS A 216 -0.30 18.06 7.64
N ILE A 217 0.35 18.45 6.54
CA ILE A 217 0.51 19.86 6.15
C ILE A 217 -0.44 20.27 5.02
N ALA A 218 -0.91 19.32 4.21
CA ALA A 218 -1.87 19.56 3.15
C ALA A 218 -2.65 18.29 2.83
N GLU A 219 -3.84 18.46 2.25
CA GLU A 219 -4.66 17.40 1.68
C GLU A 219 -5.56 18.02 0.61
N GLY A 220 -5.69 17.36 -0.55
CA GLY A 220 -6.49 17.87 -1.68
C GLY A 220 -6.29 17.06 -2.93
N THR A 221 -6.85 17.54 -4.06
CA THR A 221 -6.62 16.95 -5.39
C THR A 221 -5.16 17.13 -5.81
N PRO A 222 -4.69 16.34 -6.79
CA PRO A 222 -3.34 16.55 -7.35
C PRO A 222 -3.07 18.00 -7.76
N GLU A 223 -4.03 18.69 -8.38
CA GLU A 223 -3.90 20.07 -8.82
C GLU A 223 -3.77 21.05 -7.64
N GLU A 224 -4.57 20.86 -6.60
CA GLU A 224 -4.51 21.69 -5.37
C GLU A 224 -3.16 21.50 -4.65
N ILE A 225 -2.67 20.28 -4.58
CA ILE A 225 -1.38 19.95 -3.96
C ILE A 225 -0.22 20.53 -4.77
N ALA A 226 -0.26 20.44 -6.12
CA ALA A 226 0.77 21.03 -6.97
C ALA A 226 0.83 22.56 -6.89
N ALA A 227 -0.29 23.22 -6.58
CA ALA A 227 -0.37 24.67 -6.42
C ALA A 227 -0.15 25.16 -4.97
N SER A 228 -0.03 24.26 -4.01
CA SER A 228 0.06 24.60 -2.58
C SER A 228 1.43 25.21 -2.23
N PRO A 229 1.49 26.47 -1.78
CA PRO A 229 2.77 27.12 -1.41
C PRO A 229 3.53 26.35 -0.32
N VAL A 230 2.81 25.81 0.67
CA VAL A 230 3.41 25.04 1.77
C VAL A 230 4.05 23.75 1.26
N VAL A 231 3.41 23.07 0.29
CA VAL A 231 3.96 21.86 -0.30
C VAL A 231 5.18 22.16 -1.17
N ILE A 232 5.09 23.24 -1.98
CA ILE A 232 6.21 23.70 -2.82
C ILE A 232 7.43 24.04 -1.96
N GLU A 233 7.24 24.76 -0.86
CA GLU A 233 8.32 25.13 0.08
C GLU A 233 9.01 23.89 0.65
N VAL A 234 8.24 22.88 1.07
CA VAL A 234 8.77 21.63 1.65
C VAL A 234 9.58 20.81 0.63
N TYR A 235 9.23 20.86 -0.65
CA TYR A 235 9.91 20.09 -1.69
C TYR A 235 11.04 20.84 -2.41
N LEU A 236 11.00 22.17 -2.44
CA LEU A 236 12.02 23.03 -3.10
C LEU A 236 12.93 23.74 -2.11
N GLY A 237 12.58 23.79 -0.83
CA GLY A 237 13.35 24.46 0.24
C GLY A 237 14.37 23.54 0.95
N GLU A 238 14.43 22.27 0.55
CA GLU A 238 15.47 21.32 0.98
C GLU A 238 16.62 21.29 -0.10
#